data_b69aeb59ca485414840cd10735375ef9
#
_entry.id   b69aeb59ca485414840cd10735375ef9
#
_cell.length_a   1.000
_cell.length_b   1.000
_cell.length_c   1.000
_cell.angle_alpha   90.00
_cell.angle_beta   90.00
_cell.angle_gamma   90.00
#
_symmetry.space_group_name_H-M   'P 1'
#
loop_
_entity.id
_entity.type
_entity.pdbx_description
1 polymer ?
#
loop_
_entity_poly.entity_id
_entity_poly.type
_entity_poly.pdbx_seq_one_letter_code
_entity_poly.pdbx_strand_id
1 'polypeptide(L)'
;MRDLLLFAIMVGLVPVIFWRPWIGILAWFWVGLMVPHGLAWTFMRDFPIAAVMGGATLAALALSKDRRPMPFTREMVMMFVFVAFTAMTSYFAVNPSGAWDQWTNVAKILLITFITPVLIYSERRIVLLLLVITCSLGFYGLKGGIFTLTTGGSYMVLGPPGFLSGNTYIGLAMIMILPLILATARMFQRKWINWEAYGLPMVQRFSIPIGWGFYGVFWLTAIAILATYSRGALLGLVAVAPLLFLHMRYKTVMVSIAVLLVVVVGVTVPDRLMERWQTIETYEEDRSSMMRIQAWGVNWNMAMERPLTGMGFRSGRMGYDWWVSYANFEGPWTHVLSPHSMYFQLLGQHGFVGLGVYALLIGFTLLTLNRIRREARRRTGQIWLSEYAWAIMVGFWGLLVAGAFLDVAYFNLIFAFIALAIIMRRELEEAPSPD
;
A
#
# COMPACT_ATOMS: atom_id res chain seq x y z
N MET A 1 24.23 -15.02 -8.44
CA MET A 1 24.56 -13.59 -8.59
C MET A 1 23.55 -12.67 -7.87
N ARG A 2 22.23 -12.81 -8.08
CA ARG A 2 21.22 -11.96 -7.43
C ARG A 2 21.28 -12.04 -5.90
N ASP A 3 21.42 -13.24 -5.34
CA ASP A 3 21.52 -13.46 -3.90
C ASP A 3 22.75 -12.78 -3.29
N LEU A 4 23.92 -12.91 -3.94
CA LEU A 4 25.16 -12.26 -3.47
C LEU A 4 25.07 -10.72 -3.55
N LEU A 5 24.46 -10.20 -4.61
CA LEU A 5 24.24 -8.75 -4.74
C LEU A 5 23.32 -8.23 -3.64
N LEU A 6 22.20 -8.91 -3.38
CA LEU A 6 21.26 -8.51 -2.34
C LEU A 6 21.91 -8.63 -0.95
N PHE A 7 22.67 -9.70 -0.70
CA PHE A 7 23.42 -9.87 0.53
C PHE A 7 24.46 -8.76 0.74
N ALA A 8 25.22 -8.40 -0.31
CA ALA A 8 26.20 -7.32 -0.25
C ALA A 8 25.53 -5.96 0.02
N ILE A 9 24.39 -5.68 -0.62
CA ILE A 9 23.60 -4.45 -0.33
C ILE A 9 23.15 -4.45 1.14
N MET A 10 22.62 -5.56 1.64
CA MET A 10 22.16 -5.68 3.02
C MET A 10 23.31 -5.46 4.01
N VAL A 11 24.45 -6.14 3.82
CA VAL A 11 25.63 -6.01 4.68
C VAL A 11 26.18 -4.58 4.65
N GLY A 12 26.19 -3.96 3.47
CA GLY A 12 26.62 -2.56 3.32
C GLY A 12 25.65 -1.55 3.95
N LEU A 13 24.33 -1.85 3.97
CA LEU A 13 23.35 -0.97 4.60
C LEU A 13 23.42 -0.98 6.13
N VAL A 14 23.76 -2.11 6.77
CA VAL A 14 23.81 -2.20 8.24
C VAL A 14 24.71 -1.13 8.86
N PRO A 15 26.00 -0.98 8.51
CA PRO A 15 26.85 0.08 9.08
C PRO A 15 26.33 1.49 8.74
N VAL A 16 25.74 1.69 7.56
CA VAL A 16 25.14 2.99 7.18
C VAL A 16 23.93 3.31 8.06
N ILE A 17 23.12 2.31 8.44
CA ILE A 17 21.99 2.47 9.37
C ILE A 17 22.49 2.88 10.76
N PHE A 18 23.57 2.27 11.26
CA PHE A 18 24.17 2.69 12.54
C PHE A 18 24.71 4.11 12.51
N TRP A 19 25.22 4.56 11.39
CA TRP A 19 25.66 5.95 11.22
C TRP A 19 24.48 6.92 11.05
N ARG A 20 23.43 6.51 10.29
CA ARG A 20 22.25 7.33 9.98
C ARG A 20 20.96 6.51 10.09
N PRO A 21 20.35 6.42 11.28
CA PRO A 21 19.21 5.53 11.54
C PRO A 21 18.00 5.72 10.62
N TRP A 22 17.77 6.94 10.12
CA TRP A 22 16.68 7.23 9.20
C TRP A 22 16.78 6.44 7.87
N ILE A 23 17.98 6.01 7.46
CA ILE A 23 18.17 5.16 6.27
C ILE A 23 17.56 3.78 6.51
N GLY A 24 17.57 3.32 7.77
CA GLY A 24 16.92 2.06 8.14
C GLY A 24 15.41 2.07 7.89
N ILE A 25 14.74 3.21 8.08
CA ILE A 25 13.32 3.37 7.73
C ILE A 25 13.13 3.22 6.20
N LEU A 26 14.00 3.85 5.40
CA LEU A 26 13.96 3.70 3.95
C LEU A 26 14.18 2.24 3.52
N ALA A 27 15.18 1.58 4.12
CA ALA A 27 15.49 0.17 3.86
C ALA A 27 14.32 -0.76 4.24
N TRP A 28 13.67 -0.51 5.38
CA TRP A 28 12.48 -1.25 5.81
C TRP A 28 11.34 -1.16 4.80
N PHE A 29 10.98 0.06 4.37
CA PHE A 29 9.91 0.24 3.39
C PHE A 29 10.30 -0.34 2.02
N TRP A 30 11.56 -0.19 1.60
CA TRP A 30 12.06 -0.84 0.39
C TRP A 30 11.89 -2.36 0.43
N VAL A 31 12.37 -3.00 1.50
CA VAL A 31 12.26 -4.46 1.67
C VAL A 31 10.81 -4.92 1.77
N GLY A 32 9.97 -4.19 2.49
CA GLY A 32 8.57 -4.55 2.71
C GLY A 32 7.65 -4.33 1.50
N LEU A 33 7.97 -3.37 0.62
CA LEU A 33 7.14 -3.02 -0.53
C LEU A 33 7.68 -3.61 -1.85
N MET A 34 9.01 -3.58 -2.05
CA MET A 34 9.63 -4.16 -3.25
C MET A 34 9.83 -5.68 -3.14
N VAL A 35 9.93 -6.20 -1.91
CA VAL A 35 10.19 -7.63 -1.64
C VAL A 35 11.36 -8.17 -2.47
N PRO A 36 12.56 -7.53 -2.42
CA PRO A 36 13.67 -7.88 -3.31
C PRO A 36 14.19 -9.31 -3.11
N HIS A 37 14.05 -9.85 -1.90
CA HIS A 37 14.37 -11.25 -1.58
C HIS A 37 13.45 -12.25 -2.32
N GLY A 38 12.21 -11.88 -2.61
CA GLY A 38 11.31 -12.67 -3.45
C GLY A 38 11.78 -12.81 -4.91
N LEU A 39 12.73 -11.97 -5.36
CA LEU A 39 13.38 -12.06 -6.67
C LEU A 39 14.69 -12.87 -6.64
N ALA A 40 15.15 -13.27 -5.46
CA ALA A 40 16.31 -14.15 -5.25
C ALA A 40 15.93 -15.62 -5.49
N TRP A 41 16.94 -16.47 -5.70
CA TRP A 41 16.69 -17.85 -6.11
C TRP A 41 17.11 -18.87 -5.05
N THR A 42 18.00 -18.50 -4.11
CA THR A 42 18.58 -19.41 -3.13
C THR A 42 18.44 -18.85 -1.70
N PHE A 43 19.49 -18.84 -0.91
CA PHE A 43 19.49 -18.55 0.53
C PHE A 43 18.88 -17.19 0.91
N MET A 44 18.95 -16.18 0.04
CA MET A 44 18.39 -14.85 0.34
C MET A 44 16.86 -14.83 0.30
N ARG A 45 16.23 -15.82 -0.34
CA ARG A 45 14.76 -15.90 -0.42
C ARG A 45 14.12 -16.08 0.96
N ASP A 46 14.71 -16.90 1.79
CA ASP A 46 14.20 -17.23 3.13
C ASP A 46 14.89 -16.43 4.25
N PHE A 47 15.88 -15.60 3.87
CA PHE A 47 16.62 -14.79 4.83
C PHE A 47 15.74 -13.68 5.42
N PRO A 48 15.72 -13.46 6.75
CA PRO A 48 14.82 -12.50 7.41
C PRO A 48 15.30 -11.04 7.26
N ILE A 49 15.45 -10.55 6.02
CA ILE A 49 16.00 -9.22 5.72
C ILE A 49 15.28 -8.11 6.47
N ALA A 50 13.93 -8.16 6.49
CA ALA A 50 13.14 -7.16 7.19
C ALA A 50 13.43 -7.13 8.69
N ALA A 51 13.62 -8.29 9.33
CA ALA A 51 13.98 -8.35 10.75
C ALA A 51 15.39 -7.78 11.01
N VAL A 52 16.36 -8.04 10.12
CA VAL A 52 17.72 -7.49 10.20
C VAL A 52 17.68 -5.97 10.04
N MET A 53 17.00 -5.44 9.02
CA MET A 53 16.89 -3.99 8.79
C MET A 53 16.15 -3.29 9.93
N GLY A 54 15.03 -3.86 10.40
CA GLY A 54 14.26 -3.33 11.51
C GLY A 54 15.06 -3.36 12.82
N GLY A 55 15.71 -4.48 13.13
CA GLY A 55 16.55 -4.64 14.33
C GLY A 55 17.73 -3.67 14.34
N ALA A 56 18.45 -3.55 13.22
CA ALA A 56 19.54 -2.56 13.06
C ALA A 56 19.02 -1.12 13.25
N THR A 57 17.82 -0.80 12.72
CA THR A 57 17.21 0.52 12.88
C THR A 57 16.88 0.82 14.34
N LEU A 58 16.30 -0.14 15.07
CA LEU A 58 15.97 -0.01 16.49
C LEU A 58 17.22 0.17 17.33
N ALA A 59 18.25 -0.66 17.10
CA ALA A 59 19.53 -0.56 17.80
C ALA A 59 20.23 0.78 17.52
N ALA A 60 20.25 1.21 16.25
CA ALA A 60 20.81 2.49 15.86
C ALA A 60 20.04 3.68 16.46
N LEU A 61 18.70 3.61 16.54
CA LEU A 61 17.86 4.62 17.17
C LEU A 61 18.18 4.79 18.66
N ALA A 62 18.41 3.66 19.38
CA ALA A 62 18.77 3.69 20.80
C ALA A 62 20.11 4.41 21.05
N LEU A 63 21.06 4.29 20.14
CA LEU A 63 22.41 4.85 20.23
C LEU A 63 22.51 6.28 19.65
N SER A 64 21.59 6.66 18.77
CA SER A 64 21.67 7.92 18.03
C SER A 64 20.99 9.08 18.73
N LYS A 65 21.62 10.27 18.60
CA LYS A 65 21.02 11.55 18.95
C LYS A 65 20.23 12.18 17.79
N ASP A 66 20.33 11.66 16.56
CA ASP A 66 19.67 12.14 15.35
C ASP A 66 18.21 11.66 15.33
N ARG A 67 17.41 12.19 16.25
CA ARG A 67 16.01 11.86 16.45
C ARG A 67 15.21 13.06 16.94
N ARG A 68 13.92 13.11 16.61
CA ARG A 68 12.97 14.06 17.16
C ARG A 68 12.00 13.39 18.13
N PRO A 69 11.39 14.16 19.05
CA PRO A 69 10.31 13.63 19.89
C PRO A 69 9.18 13.04 19.05
N MET A 70 8.56 11.98 19.57
CA MET A 70 7.39 11.38 18.95
C MET A 70 6.22 12.39 18.94
N PRO A 71 5.62 12.67 17.79
CA PRO A 71 4.49 13.60 17.73
C PRO A 71 3.23 12.93 18.29
N PHE A 72 2.57 13.56 19.26
CA PHE A 72 1.28 13.10 19.77
C PHE A 72 0.14 13.62 18.90
N THR A 73 -0.07 12.99 17.75
CA THR A 73 -1.18 13.28 16.86
C THR A 73 -2.34 12.30 17.09
N ARG A 74 -3.55 12.68 16.66
CA ARG A 74 -4.71 11.78 16.75
C ARG A 74 -4.50 10.47 15.98
N GLU A 75 -3.77 10.49 14.87
CA GLU A 75 -3.42 9.30 14.07
C GLU A 75 -2.50 8.36 14.88
N MET A 76 -1.50 8.93 15.60
CA MET A 76 -0.62 8.14 16.48
C MET A 76 -1.40 7.50 17.63
N VAL A 77 -2.30 8.27 18.25
CA VAL A 77 -3.17 7.74 19.33
C VAL A 77 -4.07 6.64 18.79
N MET A 78 -4.69 6.83 17.62
CA MET A 78 -5.55 5.81 17.02
C MET A 78 -4.79 4.56 16.58
N MET A 79 -3.55 4.68 16.09
CA MET A 79 -2.70 3.52 15.83
C MET A 79 -2.37 2.76 17.12
N PHE A 80 -2.09 3.49 18.21
CA PHE A 80 -1.85 2.86 19.52
C PHE A 80 -3.13 2.15 20.01
N VAL A 81 -4.28 2.79 19.92
CA VAL A 81 -5.59 2.17 20.25
C VAL A 81 -5.80 0.92 19.39
N PHE A 82 -5.50 0.98 18.10
CA PHE A 82 -5.66 -0.15 17.19
C PHE A 82 -4.75 -1.33 17.56
N VAL A 83 -3.47 -1.11 17.84
CA VAL A 83 -2.56 -2.19 18.23
C VAL A 83 -2.91 -2.78 19.59
N ALA A 84 -3.30 -1.96 20.55
CA ALA A 84 -3.74 -2.40 21.87
C ALA A 84 -5.05 -3.20 21.79
N PHE A 85 -6.01 -2.70 20.99
CA PHE A 85 -7.29 -3.37 20.78
C PHE A 85 -7.12 -4.72 20.07
N THR A 86 -6.26 -4.78 19.03
CA THR A 86 -5.99 -6.05 18.34
C THR A 86 -5.22 -7.04 19.21
N ALA A 87 -4.39 -6.59 20.17
CA ALA A 87 -3.80 -7.43 21.20
C ALA A 87 -4.87 -8.01 22.14
N MET A 88 -5.79 -7.17 22.58
CA MET A 88 -6.92 -7.60 23.42
C MET A 88 -7.78 -8.65 22.70
N THR A 89 -8.16 -8.41 21.44
CA THR A 89 -8.94 -9.38 20.66
C THR A 89 -8.15 -10.66 20.37
N SER A 90 -6.82 -10.62 20.31
CA SER A 90 -5.96 -11.81 20.20
C SER A 90 -5.96 -12.64 21.49
N TYR A 91 -6.03 -11.99 22.64
CA TYR A 91 -6.14 -12.69 23.94
C TYR A 91 -7.47 -13.45 24.05
N PHE A 92 -8.56 -12.86 23.59
CA PHE A 92 -9.90 -13.48 23.59
C PHE A 92 -10.22 -14.28 22.33
N ALA A 93 -9.22 -14.50 21.44
CA ALA A 93 -9.41 -15.19 20.18
C ALA A 93 -9.81 -16.65 20.36
N VAL A 94 -10.62 -17.20 19.45
CA VAL A 94 -10.96 -18.64 19.40
C VAL A 94 -9.73 -19.50 19.09
N ASN A 95 -8.71 -18.93 18.42
CA ASN A 95 -7.42 -19.55 18.15
C ASN A 95 -6.29 -18.65 18.67
N PRO A 96 -5.97 -18.68 19.98
CA PRO A 96 -5.01 -17.74 20.57
C PRO A 96 -3.62 -17.83 19.96
N SER A 97 -3.08 -19.03 19.71
CA SER A 97 -1.74 -19.21 19.13
C SER A 97 -1.64 -18.59 17.74
N GLY A 98 -2.58 -18.87 16.85
CA GLY A 98 -2.63 -18.29 15.53
C GLY A 98 -2.88 -16.78 15.56
N ALA A 99 -3.64 -16.30 16.54
CA ALA A 99 -3.89 -14.87 16.70
C ALA A 99 -2.64 -14.09 17.12
N TRP A 100 -1.88 -14.58 18.09
CA TRP A 100 -0.62 -13.96 18.54
C TRP A 100 0.45 -13.97 17.44
N ASP A 101 0.56 -15.05 16.65
CA ASP A 101 1.44 -15.10 15.48
C ASP A 101 1.14 -13.94 14.51
N GLN A 102 -0.14 -13.73 14.19
CA GLN A 102 -0.53 -12.68 13.27
C GLN A 102 -0.40 -11.28 13.89
N TRP A 103 -0.80 -11.14 15.15
CA TRP A 103 -0.63 -9.90 15.89
C TRP A 103 0.83 -9.44 15.93
N THR A 104 1.76 -10.37 16.16
CA THR A 104 3.20 -10.08 16.15
C THR A 104 3.65 -9.51 14.80
N ASN A 105 3.12 -10.01 13.69
CA ASN A 105 3.43 -9.47 12.37
C ASN A 105 2.87 -8.05 12.17
N VAL A 106 1.64 -7.81 12.61
CA VAL A 106 1.03 -6.48 12.56
C VAL A 106 1.75 -5.50 13.49
N ALA A 107 2.12 -5.95 14.70
CA ALA A 107 2.84 -5.14 15.67
C ALA A 107 4.22 -4.70 15.15
N LYS A 108 4.95 -5.56 14.43
CA LYS A 108 6.24 -5.18 13.78
C LYS A 108 6.06 -4.08 12.76
N ILE A 109 5.00 -4.15 11.94
CA ILE A 109 4.68 -3.11 10.95
C ILE A 109 4.38 -1.79 11.66
N LEU A 110 3.51 -1.82 12.67
CA LEU A 110 3.12 -0.63 13.43
C LEU A 110 4.29 -0.05 14.22
N LEU A 111 5.16 -0.87 14.80
CA LEU A 111 6.36 -0.41 15.50
C LEU A 111 7.24 0.47 14.61
N ILE A 112 7.56 0.02 13.39
CA ILE A 112 8.34 0.84 12.44
C ILE A 112 7.54 2.07 11.99
N THR A 113 6.24 1.94 11.84
CA THR A 113 5.36 3.08 11.54
C THR A 113 5.42 4.15 12.65
N PHE A 114 5.39 3.74 13.93
CA PHE A 114 5.56 4.65 15.07
C PHE A 114 6.92 5.35 15.09
N ILE A 115 7.98 4.64 14.70
CA ILE A 115 9.35 5.19 14.70
C ILE A 115 9.58 6.10 13.50
N THR A 116 8.85 5.92 12.40
CA THR A 116 9.02 6.71 11.19
C THR A 116 9.00 8.23 11.45
N PRO A 117 8.03 8.83 12.18
CA PRO A 117 8.04 10.27 12.47
C PRO A 117 9.15 10.73 13.42
N VAL A 118 9.79 9.82 14.13
CA VAL A 118 10.93 10.11 15.01
C VAL A 118 12.22 10.31 14.20
N LEU A 119 12.37 9.56 13.10
CA LEU A 119 13.58 9.54 12.26
C LEU A 119 13.44 10.32 10.96
N ILE A 120 12.22 10.43 10.42
CA ILE A 120 11.91 11.16 9.19
C ILE A 120 11.25 12.50 9.55
N TYR A 121 12.02 13.61 9.46
CA TYR A 121 11.57 14.91 9.95
C TYR A 121 12.08 16.12 9.14
N SER A 122 12.62 15.91 7.94
CA SER A 122 13.05 17.01 7.07
C SER A 122 12.57 16.75 5.63
N GLU A 123 12.38 17.81 4.85
CA GLU A 123 11.99 17.76 3.45
C GLU A 123 12.77 16.67 2.70
N ARG A 124 14.13 16.68 2.81
CA ARG A 124 14.98 15.67 2.16
C ARG A 124 14.60 14.24 2.53
N ARG A 125 14.39 13.94 3.83
CA ARG A 125 14.08 12.58 4.30
C ARG A 125 12.67 12.16 3.88
N ILE A 126 11.72 13.10 3.91
CA ILE A 126 10.33 12.84 3.47
C ILE A 126 10.29 12.54 1.98
N VAL A 127 10.96 13.36 1.16
CA VAL A 127 11.04 13.15 -0.29
C VAL A 127 11.71 11.83 -0.64
N LEU A 128 12.80 11.47 0.05
CA LEU A 128 13.46 10.17 -0.15
C LEU A 128 12.56 9.00 0.25
N LEU A 129 11.79 9.10 1.32
CA LEU A 129 10.81 8.08 1.70
C LEU A 129 9.70 7.95 0.65
N LEU A 130 9.15 9.06 0.16
CA LEU A 130 8.17 9.08 -0.92
C LEU A 130 8.73 8.42 -2.19
N LEU A 131 9.98 8.72 -2.56
CA LEU A 131 10.65 8.09 -3.70
C LEU A 131 10.85 6.59 -3.49
N VAL A 132 11.29 6.16 -2.30
CA VAL A 132 11.45 4.73 -2.00
C VAL A 132 10.12 3.99 -2.15
N ILE A 133 9.03 4.52 -1.59
CA ILE A 133 7.70 3.91 -1.69
C ILE A 133 7.25 3.86 -3.16
N THR A 134 7.35 4.98 -3.87
CA THR A 134 6.92 5.11 -5.27
C THR A 134 7.74 4.21 -6.20
N CYS A 135 9.07 4.18 -6.05
CA CYS A 135 9.94 3.36 -6.90
C CYS A 135 9.83 1.87 -6.58
N SER A 136 9.63 1.49 -5.31
CA SER A 136 9.50 0.09 -4.90
C SER A 136 8.33 -0.61 -5.58
N LEU A 137 7.17 0.01 -5.57
CA LEU A 137 5.97 -0.54 -6.20
C LEU A 137 5.87 -0.14 -7.68
N GLY A 138 6.36 1.05 -8.05
CA GLY A 138 6.46 1.51 -9.44
C GLY A 138 7.33 0.61 -10.32
N PHE A 139 8.31 -0.09 -9.72
CA PHE A 139 9.09 -1.12 -10.40
C PHE A 139 8.20 -2.24 -10.97
N TYR A 140 7.19 -2.69 -10.21
CA TYR A 140 6.25 -3.71 -10.68
C TYR A 140 5.31 -3.16 -11.74
N GLY A 141 4.89 -1.90 -11.63
CA GLY A 141 4.11 -1.22 -12.67
C GLY A 141 4.89 -1.09 -13.97
N LEU A 142 6.15 -0.65 -13.92
CA LEU A 142 7.05 -0.56 -15.06
C LEU A 142 7.28 -1.94 -15.71
N LYS A 143 7.71 -2.92 -14.90
CA LYS A 143 7.96 -4.29 -15.37
C LYS A 143 6.69 -4.93 -15.96
N GLY A 144 5.56 -4.81 -15.25
CA GLY A 144 4.28 -5.36 -15.68
C GLY A 144 3.77 -4.72 -16.96
N GLY A 145 3.88 -3.38 -17.09
CA GLY A 145 3.48 -2.67 -18.30
C GLY A 145 4.31 -3.05 -19.51
N ILE A 146 5.65 -3.10 -19.38
CA ILE A 146 6.53 -3.57 -20.45
C ILE A 146 6.20 -5.01 -20.83
N PHE A 147 6.05 -5.90 -19.83
CA PHE A 147 5.70 -7.29 -20.06
C PHE A 147 4.39 -7.44 -20.83
N THR A 148 3.37 -6.67 -20.46
CA THR A 148 2.06 -6.67 -21.14
C THR A 148 2.19 -6.24 -22.60
N LEU A 149 2.93 -5.15 -22.87
CA LEU A 149 3.12 -4.67 -24.24
C LEU A 149 3.94 -5.64 -25.11
N THR A 150 4.95 -6.29 -24.54
CA THR A 150 5.80 -7.24 -25.28
C THR A 150 5.14 -8.60 -25.51
N THR A 151 4.16 -8.97 -24.68
CA THR A 151 3.42 -10.25 -24.81
C THR A 151 2.04 -10.08 -25.42
N GLY A 152 1.67 -8.89 -25.88
CA GLY A 152 0.33 -8.59 -26.39
C GLY A 152 -0.78 -8.86 -25.37
N GLY A 153 -0.50 -8.75 -24.05
CA GLY A 153 -1.47 -8.99 -22.98
C GLY A 153 -1.85 -10.46 -22.76
N SER A 154 -1.18 -11.40 -23.40
CA SER A 154 -1.53 -12.84 -23.31
C SER A 154 -1.35 -13.43 -21.90
N TYR A 155 -0.58 -12.77 -21.03
CA TYR A 155 -0.25 -13.26 -19.70
C TYR A 155 -0.66 -12.26 -18.61
N MET A 156 -1.12 -12.82 -17.47
CA MET A 156 -1.51 -12.06 -16.31
C MET A 156 -0.30 -11.47 -15.58
N VAL A 157 -0.39 -10.20 -15.18
CA VAL A 157 0.61 -9.57 -14.31
C VAL A 157 0.41 -10.06 -12.88
N LEU A 158 1.46 -10.66 -12.32
CA LEU A 158 1.51 -11.19 -10.96
C LEU A 158 2.51 -10.41 -10.11
N GLY A 159 2.23 -10.32 -8.81
CA GLY A 159 3.14 -9.73 -7.84
C GLY A 159 4.26 -10.68 -7.38
N PRO A 160 5.22 -10.16 -6.60
CA PRO A 160 6.28 -10.97 -6.00
C PRO A 160 5.71 -11.95 -4.97
N PRO A 161 6.47 -13.02 -4.61
CA PRO A 161 6.09 -13.90 -3.52
C PRO A 161 5.87 -13.14 -2.21
N GLY A 162 4.96 -13.63 -1.36
CA GLY A 162 4.59 -13.02 -0.08
C GLY A 162 3.24 -12.30 -0.14
N PHE A 163 3.09 -11.22 0.62
CA PHE A 163 1.80 -10.52 0.75
C PHE A 163 1.24 -10.00 -0.58
N LEU A 164 2.10 -9.58 -1.49
CA LEU A 164 1.70 -9.06 -2.81
C LEU A 164 1.54 -10.16 -3.86
N SER A 165 1.66 -11.43 -3.50
CA SER A 165 1.54 -12.55 -4.44
C SER A 165 0.15 -12.59 -5.07
N GLY A 166 0.13 -12.92 -6.35
CA GLY A 166 -1.12 -12.92 -7.12
C GLY A 166 -1.38 -11.59 -7.85
N ASN A 167 -2.41 -11.62 -8.66
CA ASN A 167 -2.79 -10.51 -9.54
C ASN A 167 -3.52 -9.39 -8.81
N THR A 168 -4.41 -9.74 -7.88
CA THR A 168 -5.32 -8.78 -7.27
C THR A 168 -4.62 -7.89 -6.24
N TYR A 169 -3.70 -8.46 -5.43
CA TYR A 169 -2.95 -7.71 -4.42
C TYR A 169 -1.96 -6.73 -5.05
N ILE A 170 -1.24 -7.15 -6.10
CA ILE A 170 -0.33 -6.24 -6.82
C ILE A 170 -1.13 -5.18 -7.59
N GLY A 171 -2.30 -5.52 -8.13
CA GLY A 171 -3.22 -4.58 -8.75
C GLY A 171 -3.63 -3.46 -7.80
N LEU A 172 -4.06 -3.80 -6.58
CA LEU A 172 -4.37 -2.82 -5.55
C LEU A 172 -3.16 -1.95 -5.18
N ALA A 173 -2.00 -2.55 -4.95
CA ALA A 173 -0.80 -1.81 -4.61
C ALA A 173 -0.43 -0.79 -5.70
N MET A 174 -0.52 -1.18 -6.98
CA MET A 174 -0.30 -0.29 -8.12
C MET A 174 -1.34 0.84 -8.19
N ILE A 175 -2.62 0.57 -7.89
CA ILE A 175 -3.67 1.62 -7.83
C ILE A 175 -3.34 2.65 -6.76
N MET A 176 -2.93 2.20 -5.57
CA MET A 176 -2.61 3.10 -4.46
C MET A 176 -1.43 4.02 -4.78
N ILE A 177 -0.42 3.54 -5.53
CA ILE A 177 0.76 4.33 -5.84
C ILE A 177 0.67 5.08 -7.17
N LEU A 178 -0.30 4.81 -8.01
CA LEU A 178 -0.46 5.46 -9.31
C LEU A 178 -0.51 7.00 -9.18
N PRO A 179 -1.29 7.58 -8.23
CA PRO A 179 -1.26 9.03 -7.98
C PRO A 179 0.10 9.54 -7.48
N LEU A 180 0.84 8.73 -6.70
CA LEU A 180 2.16 9.11 -6.21
C LEU A 180 3.18 9.17 -7.34
N ILE A 181 3.11 8.25 -8.31
CA ILE A 181 3.95 8.28 -9.52
C ILE A 181 3.71 9.59 -10.28
N LEU A 182 2.44 10.00 -10.43
CA LEU A 182 2.07 11.26 -11.08
C LEU A 182 2.60 12.49 -10.31
N ALA A 183 2.45 12.50 -8.97
CA ALA A 183 2.98 13.57 -8.13
C ALA A 183 4.52 13.66 -8.23
N THR A 184 5.20 12.51 -8.26
CA THR A 184 6.66 12.43 -8.43
C THR A 184 7.09 12.94 -9.81
N ALA A 185 6.39 12.57 -10.89
CA ALA A 185 6.65 13.10 -12.22
C ALA A 185 6.61 14.64 -12.25
N ARG A 186 5.59 15.22 -11.62
CA ARG A 186 5.42 16.68 -11.52
C ARG A 186 6.45 17.33 -10.63
N MET A 187 6.79 16.71 -9.52
CA MET A 187 7.84 17.20 -8.61
C MET A 187 9.15 17.43 -9.38
N PHE A 188 9.56 16.46 -10.19
CA PHE A 188 10.75 16.57 -11.02
C PHE A 188 10.60 17.58 -12.16
N GLN A 189 9.49 17.56 -12.89
CA GLN A 189 9.28 18.48 -14.02
C GLN A 189 9.21 19.94 -13.59
N ARG A 190 8.57 20.20 -12.47
CA ARG A 190 8.37 21.57 -11.95
C ARG A 190 9.51 22.01 -11.02
N LYS A 191 10.50 21.14 -10.79
CA LYS A 191 11.66 21.40 -9.93
C LYS A 191 11.26 21.94 -8.55
N TRP A 192 10.22 21.33 -7.94
CA TRP A 192 9.76 21.76 -6.61
C TRP A 192 10.80 21.51 -5.53
N ILE A 193 11.70 20.55 -5.73
CA ILE A 193 12.78 20.20 -4.81
C ILE A 193 14.11 20.67 -5.40
N ASN A 194 14.90 21.35 -4.56
CA ASN A 194 16.27 21.74 -4.92
C ASN A 194 17.25 20.60 -4.60
N TRP A 195 17.48 19.73 -5.59
CA TRP A 195 18.39 18.59 -5.45
C TRP A 195 19.85 19.01 -5.30
N GLU A 196 20.23 20.17 -5.81
CA GLU A 196 21.59 20.72 -5.68
C GLU A 196 21.92 21.05 -4.23
N ALA A 197 20.97 21.61 -3.47
CA ALA A 197 21.10 21.83 -2.04
C ALA A 197 21.29 20.53 -1.24
N TYR A 198 20.91 19.39 -1.80
CA TYR A 198 21.12 18.06 -1.19
C TYR A 198 22.40 17.36 -1.66
N GLY A 199 23.26 18.05 -2.42
CA GLY A 199 24.49 17.49 -2.98
C GLY A 199 24.27 16.56 -4.17
N LEU A 200 23.16 16.72 -4.88
CA LEU A 200 22.76 15.91 -6.04
C LEU A 200 22.58 16.79 -7.30
N PRO A 201 23.63 17.52 -7.77
CA PRO A 201 23.52 18.44 -8.91
C PRO A 201 23.15 17.72 -10.21
N MET A 202 23.56 16.47 -10.40
CA MET A 202 23.17 15.68 -11.57
C MET A 202 21.66 15.41 -11.60
N VAL A 203 21.02 15.13 -10.45
CA VAL A 203 19.58 14.96 -10.36
C VAL A 203 18.86 16.27 -10.69
N GLN A 204 19.39 17.41 -10.22
CA GLN A 204 18.86 18.73 -10.55
C GLN A 204 18.93 19.01 -12.05
N ARG A 205 20.07 18.70 -12.69
CA ARG A 205 20.28 18.88 -14.14
C ARG A 205 19.32 18.04 -14.96
N PHE A 206 19.13 16.78 -14.60
CA PHE A 206 18.25 15.83 -15.30
C PHE A 206 16.82 15.77 -14.74
N SER A 207 16.40 16.73 -13.93
CA SER A 207 15.09 16.73 -13.26
C SER A 207 13.95 16.61 -14.28
N ILE A 208 13.96 17.37 -15.37
CA ILE A 208 12.88 17.32 -16.38
C ILE A 208 12.83 15.96 -17.10
N PRO A 209 13.93 15.40 -17.65
CA PRO A 209 13.94 14.05 -18.21
C PRO A 209 13.47 12.97 -17.22
N ILE A 210 13.92 13.04 -15.95
CA ILE A 210 13.46 12.12 -14.89
C ILE A 210 11.95 12.22 -14.73
N GLY A 211 11.38 13.44 -14.71
CA GLY A 211 9.94 13.64 -14.62
C GLY A 211 9.18 12.99 -15.80
N TRP A 212 9.71 13.10 -17.02
CA TRP A 212 9.13 12.38 -18.17
C TRP A 212 9.24 10.87 -18.05
N GLY A 213 10.33 10.36 -17.49
CA GLY A 213 10.48 8.94 -17.14
C GLY A 213 9.35 8.46 -16.21
N PHE A 214 9.03 9.23 -15.15
CA PHE A 214 7.92 8.92 -14.24
C PHE A 214 6.55 9.00 -14.92
N TYR A 215 6.32 9.88 -15.91
CA TYR A 215 5.10 9.81 -16.72
C TYR A 215 5.02 8.52 -17.53
N GLY A 216 6.14 8.05 -18.08
CA GLY A 216 6.22 6.72 -18.72
C GLY A 216 5.87 5.60 -17.74
N VAL A 217 6.44 5.62 -16.53
CA VAL A 217 6.12 4.65 -15.46
C VAL A 217 4.63 4.72 -15.08
N PHE A 218 4.04 5.92 -15.01
CA PHE A 218 2.61 6.10 -14.73
C PHE A 218 1.74 5.34 -15.74
N TRP A 219 1.98 5.52 -17.03
CA TRP A 219 1.21 4.87 -18.09
C TRP A 219 1.45 3.36 -18.13
N LEU A 220 2.70 2.92 -17.97
CA LEU A 220 3.03 1.50 -17.91
C LEU A 220 2.39 0.84 -16.69
N THR A 221 2.29 1.55 -15.54
CA THR A 221 1.58 1.07 -14.36
C THR A 221 0.07 0.96 -14.62
N ALA A 222 -0.54 1.93 -15.31
CA ALA A 222 -1.94 1.85 -15.69
C ALA A 222 -2.23 0.62 -16.60
N ILE A 223 -1.36 0.36 -17.59
CA ILE A 223 -1.42 -0.85 -18.43
C ILE A 223 -1.27 -2.11 -17.56
N ALA A 224 -0.30 -2.13 -16.66
CA ALA A 224 -0.06 -3.28 -15.78
C ALA A 224 -1.28 -3.58 -14.89
N ILE A 225 -1.98 -2.55 -14.37
CA ILE A 225 -3.21 -2.71 -13.58
C ILE A 225 -4.28 -3.43 -14.40
N LEU A 226 -4.52 -2.99 -15.64
CA LEU A 226 -5.48 -3.64 -16.54
C LEU A 226 -5.09 -5.10 -16.81
N ALA A 227 -3.79 -5.35 -17.05
CA ALA A 227 -3.26 -6.69 -17.32
C ALA A 227 -3.14 -7.60 -16.08
N THR A 228 -3.53 -7.13 -14.90
CA THR A 228 -3.76 -8.03 -13.75
C THR A 228 -5.02 -8.87 -13.93
N TYR A 229 -5.92 -8.50 -14.84
CA TYR A 229 -7.23 -9.14 -15.04
C TYR A 229 -8.03 -9.31 -13.74
N SER A 230 -7.80 -8.44 -12.76
CA SER A 230 -8.51 -8.43 -11.49
C SER A 230 -9.72 -7.50 -11.52
N ARG A 231 -10.92 -8.04 -11.31
CA ARG A 231 -12.16 -7.24 -11.21
C ARG A 231 -12.06 -6.17 -10.12
N GLY A 232 -11.51 -6.53 -8.94
CA GLY A 232 -11.32 -5.58 -7.83
C GLY A 232 -10.33 -4.47 -8.18
N ALA A 233 -9.24 -4.78 -8.91
CA ALA A 233 -8.30 -3.77 -9.37
C ALA A 233 -8.94 -2.86 -10.45
N LEU A 234 -9.74 -3.40 -11.35
CA LEU A 234 -10.45 -2.61 -12.34
C LEU A 234 -11.43 -1.62 -11.69
N LEU A 235 -12.23 -2.07 -10.72
CA LEU A 235 -13.13 -1.19 -9.96
C LEU A 235 -12.38 -0.09 -9.21
N GLY A 236 -11.25 -0.42 -8.58
CA GLY A 236 -10.38 0.56 -7.95
C GLY A 236 -9.80 1.58 -8.94
N LEU A 237 -9.39 1.13 -10.14
CA LEU A 237 -8.89 2.03 -11.19
C LEU A 237 -10.02 2.95 -11.69
N VAL A 238 -11.23 2.43 -11.91
CA VAL A 238 -12.41 3.22 -12.32
C VAL A 238 -12.73 4.29 -11.27
N ALA A 239 -12.62 3.97 -9.97
CA ALA A 239 -12.84 4.95 -8.90
C ALA A 239 -11.76 6.04 -8.84
N VAL A 240 -10.51 5.71 -9.16
CA VAL A 240 -9.37 6.63 -9.09
C VAL A 240 -9.20 7.43 -10.38
N ALA A 241 -9.53 6.89 -11.54
CA ALA A 241 -9.33 7.51 -12.85
C ALA A 241 -9.98 8.91 -13.00
N PRO A 242 -11.24 9.15 -12.58
CA PRO A 242 -11.83 10.49 -12.64
C PRO A 242 -11.05 11.52 -11.79
N LEU A 243 -10.58 11.14 -10.61
CA LEU A 243 -9.81 12.01 -9.72
C LEU A 243 -8.47 12.37 -10.36
N LEU A 244 -7.80 11.39 -10.99
CA LEU A 244 -6.57 11.61 -11.74
C LEU A 244 -6.83 12.54 -12.94
N PHE A 245 -7.88 12.28 -13.71
CA PHE A 245 -8.26 13.08 -14.89
C PHE A 245 -8.55 14.54 -14.53
N LEU A 246 -9.34 14.79 -13.50
CA LEU A 246 -9.67 16.15 -13.03
C LEU A 246 -8.42 16.93 -12.59
N HIS A 247 -7.40 16.22 -12.11
CA HIS A 247 -6.15 16.81 -11.64
C HIS A 247 -5.12 17.04 -12.76
N MET A 248 -5.28 16.41 -13.93
CA MET A 248 -4.35 16.54 -15.04
C MET A 248 -4.52 17.84 -15.82
N ARG A 249 -3.39 18.46 -16.23
CA ARG A 249 -3.40 19.72 -17.00
C ARG A 249 -3.78 19.51 -18.46
N TYR A 250 -3.24 18.46 -19.09
CA TYR A 250 -3.43 18.19 -20.53
C TYR A 250 -4.51 17.10 -20.73
N LYS A 251 -5.76 17.47 -20.46
CA LYS A 251 -6.90 16.54 -20.45
C LYS A 251 -7.09 15.83 -21.80
N THR A 252 -6.97 16.57 -22.91
CA THR A 252 -7.14 16.03 -24.26
C THR A 252 -6.10 14.96 -24.58
N VAL A 253 -4.81 15.24 -24.31
CA VAL A 253 -3.72 14.27 -24.50
C VAL A 253 -3.94 13.03 -23.63
N MET A 254 -4.40 13.21 -22.40
CA MET A 254 -4.69 12.11 -21.48
C MET A 254 -5.83 11.23 -21.96
N VAL A 255 -6.92 11.85 -22.47
CA VAL A 255 -8.03 11.10 -23.08
C VAL A 255 -7.55 10.34 -24.32
N SER A 256 -6.77 10.99 -25.19
CA SER A 256 -6.22 10.31 -26.39
C SER A 256 -5.36 9.10 -26.03
N ILE A 257 -4.47 9.22 -25.02
CA ILE A 257 -3.66 8.10 -24.54
C ILE A 257 -4.53 7.03 -23.89
N ALA A 258 -5.53 7.40 -23.07
CA ALA A 258 -6.43 6.45 -22.44
C ALA A 258 -7.25 5.68 -23.49
N VAL A 259 -7.79 6.39 -24.50
CA VAL A 259 -8.52 5.77 -25.62
C VAL A 259 -7.59 4.85 -26.41
N LEU A 260 -6.37 5.30 -26.75
CA LEU A 260 -5.40 4.45 -27.43
C LEU A 260 -5.09 3.18 -26.63
N LEU A 261 -4.93 3.30 -25.32
CA LEU A 261 -4.69 2.14 -24.44
C LEU A 261 -5.88 1.17 -24.42
N VAL A 262 -7.09 1.70 -24.34
CA VAL A 262 -8.33 0.86 -24.40
C VAL A 262 -8.41 0.15 -25.75
N VAL A 263 -8.11 0.85 -26.84
CA VAL A 263 -8.10 0.25 -28.20
C VAL A 263 -7.03 -0.82 -28.30
N VAL A 264 -5.78 -0.53 -27.86
CA VAL A 264 -4.68 -1.50 -27.90
C VAL A 264 -5.02 -2.75 -27.06
N VAL A 265 -5.52 -2.57 -25.84
CA VAL A 265 -5.92 -3.68 -24.97
C VAL A 265 -7.11 -4.42 -25.59
N GLY A 266 -8.12 -3.73 -26.12
CA GLY A 266 -9.29 -4.34 -26.75
C GLY A 266 -8.98 -5.14 -28.02
N VAL A 267 -7.99 -4.69 -28.81
CA VAL A 267 -7.55 -5.41 -30.02
C VAL A 267 -6.65 -6.59 -29.69
N THR A 268 -5.81 -6.49 -28.64
CA THR A 268 -4.83 -7.53 -28.29
C THR A 268 -5.39 -8.63 -27.39
N VAL A 269 -6.50 -8.38 -26.65
CA VAL A 269 -7.06 -9.31 -25.67
C VAL A 269 -8.59 -9.43 -25.79
N PRO A 270 -9.18 -9.66 -26.99
CA PRO A 270 -10.61 -9.56 -27.19
C PRO A 270 -11.43 -10.61 -26.43
N ASP A 271 -11.01 -11.88 -26.42
CA ASP A 271 -11.83 -13.00 -25.96
C ASP A 271 -11.83 -13.13 -24.41
N ARG A 272 -10.68 -13.04 -23.77
CA ARG A 272 -10.56 -13.26 -22.31
C ARG A 272 -11.18 -12.14 -21.44
N LEU A 273 -11.18 -10.90 -21.92
CA LEU A 273 -11.87 -9.80 -21.22
C LEU A 273 -13.38 -9.93 -21.38
N MET A 274 -13.83 -10.25 -22.57
CA MET A 274 -15.26 -10.39 -22.88
C MET A 274 -15.86 -11.58 -22.10
N GLU A 275 -15.21 -12.74 -22.07
CA GLU A 275 -15.62 -13.90 -21.28
C GLU A 275 -15.74 -13.57 -19.78
N ARG A 276 -14.79 -12.80 -19.21
CA ARG A 276 -14.86 -12.39 -17.80
C ARG A 276 -15.92 -11.32 -17.51
N TRP A 277 -16.30 -10.51 -18.48
CA TRP A 277 -17.37 -9.52 -18.31
C TRP A 277 -18.75 -10.17 -18.40
N GLN A 278 -18.92 -11.15 -19.27
CA GLN A 278 -20.16 -11.93 -19.37
C GLN A 278 -20.48 -12.69 -18.06
N THR A 279 -19.47 -13.14 -17.32
CA THR A 279 -19.66 -13.77 -16.00
C THR A 279 -20.08 -12.78 -14.89
N ILE A 280 -20.19 -11.48 -15.15
CA ILE A 280 -20.76 -10.53 -14.19
C ILE A 280 -22.29 -10.62 -14.17
N GLU A 281 -22.91 -10.92 -15.31
CA GLU A 281 -24.38 -11.03 -15.43
C GLU A 281 -24.91 -12.35 -14.82
N THR A 282 -24.08 -13.38 -14.73
CA THR A 282 -24.40 -14.71 -14.16
C THR A 282 -23.66 -14.97 -12.85
N TYR A 283 -23.69 -13.99 -11.92
CA TYR A 283 -22.93 -14.07 -10.65
C TYR A 283 -23.31 -15.29 -9.78
N GLU A 284 -24.53 -15.79 -9.87
CA GLU A 284 -25.00 -16.98 -9.15
C GLU A 284 -24.35 -18.28 -9.66
N GLU A 285 -23.98 -18.29 -10.94
CA GLU A 285 -23.23 -19.39 -11.58
C GLU A 285 -21.71 -19.21 -11.39
N ASP A 286 -21.23 -17.96 -11.07
CA ASP A 286 -19.83 -17.69 -10.80
C ASP A 286 -19.44 -18.18 -9.40
N ARG A 287 -18.86 -19.37 -9.35
CA ARG A 287 -18.34 -20.00 -8.14
C ARG A 287 -17.48 -19.01 -7.29
N SER A 288 -16.73 -18.12 -7.93
CA SER A 288 -15.88 -17.14 -7.23
C SER A 288 -16.69 -16.06 -6.51
N SER A 289 -17.80 -15.62 -7.08
CA SER A 289 -18.69 -14.63 -6.45
C SER A 289 -19.45 -15.23 -5.29
N MET A 290 -19.98 -16.44 -5.45
CA MET A 290 -20.68 -17.17 -4.39
C MET A 290 -19.76 -17.50 -3.21
N MET A 291 -18.47 -17.86 -3.46
CA MET A 291 -17.47 -18.05 -2.40
C MET A 291 -17.30 -16.79 -1.53
N ARG A 292 -17.28 -15.60 -2.14
CA ARG A 292 -17.15 -14.33 -1.41
C ARG A 292 -18.41 -14.02 -0.59
N ILE A 293 -19.59 -14.15 -1.19
CA ILE A 293 -20.87 -13.92 -0.50
C ILE A 293 -20.98 -14.82 0.74
N GLN A 294 -20.64 -16.10 0.61
CA GLN A 294 -20.59 -17.03 1.73
C GLN A 294 -19.59 -16.59 2.80
N ALA A 295 -18.36 -16.27 2.39
CA ALA A 295 -17.33 -15.81 3.33
C ALA A 295 -17.72 -14.50 4.03
N TRP A 296 -18.38 -13.57 3.34
CA TRP A 296 -18.91 -12.34 3.94
C TRP A 296 -19.99 -12.63 4.97
N GLY A 297 -20.94 -13.53 4.64
CA GLY A 297 -21.98 -13.98 5.56
C GLY A 297 -21.39 -14.61 6.81
N VAL A 298 -20.42 -15.50 6.66
CA VAL A 298 -19.72 -16.13 7.81
C VAL A 298 -19.04 -15.07 8.69
N ASN A 299 -18.28 -14.13 8.12
CA ASN A 299 -17.61 -13.08 8.91
C ASN A 299 -18.62 -12.13 9.59
N TRP A 300 -19.76 -11.87 8.94
CA TRP A 300 -20.86 -11.12 9.54
C TRP A 300 -21.44 -11.86 10.75
N ASN A 301 -21.78 -13.14 10.62
CA ASN A 301 -22.37 -13.97 11.69
C ASN A 301 -21.38 -14.12 12.86
N MET A 302 -20.08 -14.28 12.58
CA MET A 302 -19.02 -14.24 13.60
C MET A 302 -19.00 -12.92 14.38
N ALA A 303 -19.18 -11.81 13.68
CA ALA A 303 -19.23 -10.50 14.33
C ALA A 303 -20.54 -10.28 15.10
N MET A 304 -21.66 -10.83 14.64
CA MET A 304 -22.93 -10.79 15.38
C MET A 304 -22.86 -11.58 16.68
N GLU A 305 -22.17 -12.73 16.71
CA GLU A 305 -21.95 -13.51 17.92
C GLU A 305 -21.02 -12.80 18.92
N ARG A 306 -19.94 -12.15 18.40
CA ARG A 306 -18.97 -11.41 19.21
C ARG A 306 -18.79 -9.98 18.72
N PRO A 307 -19.78 -9.10 18.94
CA PRO A 307 -19.80 -7.78 18.29
C PRO A 307 -18.69 -6.84 18.75
N LEU A 308 -18.17 -7.01 19.95
CA LEU A 308 -17.11 -6.15 20.50
C LEU A 308 -15.70 -6.60 20.10
N THR A 309 -15.45 -7.91 20.05
CA THR A 309 -14.08 -8.45 19.91
C THR A 309 -13.86 -9.25 18.63
N GLY A 310 -14.92 -9.70 17.97
CA GLY A 310 -14.83 -10.69 16.90
C GLY A 310 -14.25 -12.02 17.39
N MET A 311 -13.78 -12.84 16.45
CA MET A 311 -13.20 -14.16 16.73
C MET A 311 -11.68 -14.17 16.89
N GLY A 312 -11.02 -13.00 16.73
CA GLY A 312 -9.57 -12.85 16.71
C GLY A 312 -8.95 -13.16 15.36
N PHE A 313 -7.66 -12.89 15.23
CA PHE A 313 -6.91 -13.22 14.02
C PHE A 313 -6.91 -14.72 13.73
N ARG A 314 -6.87 -15.07 12.45
CA ARG A 314 -6.73 -16.46 11.98
C ARG A 314 -7.75 -17.44 12.56
N SER A 315 -8.95 -16.98 12.85
CA SER A 315 -10.06 -17.83 13.33
C SER A 315 -10.36 -19.00 12.38
N GLY A 316 -10.22 -18.84 11.08
CA GLY A 316 -10.38 -19.93 10.10
C GLY A 316 -9.45 -21.13 10.30
N ARG A 317 -8.37 -21.03 11.10
CA ARG A 317 -7.53 -22.18 11.49
C ARG A 317 -8.22 -23.15 12.43
N MET A 318 -9.40 -22.82 12.95
CA MET A 318 -10.25 -23.75 13.70
C MET A 318 -10.76 -24.91 12.84
N GLY A 319 -10.66 -24.79 11.53
CA GLY A 319 -11.07 -25.82 10.57
C GLY A 319 -12.40 -25.52 9.90
N TYR A 320 -12.70 -26.32 8.86
CA TYR A 320 -13.88 -26.12 8.03
C TYR A 320 -15.19 -26.34 8.78
N ASP A 321 -15.30 -27.39 9.61
CA ASP A 321 -16.51 -27.73 10.34
C ASP A 321 -16.93 -26.61 11.31
N TRP A 322 -15.95 -25.99 11.99
CA TRP A 322 -16.20 -24.83 12.81
C TRP A 322 -16.58 -23.60 11.98
N TRP A 323 -15.89 -23.37 10.86
CA TRP A 323 -16.13 -22.20 10.01
C TRP A 323 -17.52 -22.27 9.34
N VAL A 324 -17.93 -23.45 8.86
CA VAL A 324 -19.21 -23.66 8.16
C VAL A 324 -20.42 -23.52 9.08
N SER A 325 -20.26 -23.69 10.41
CA SER A 325 -21.34 -23.45 11.36
C SER A 325 -21.85 -22.01 11.38
N TYR A 326 -21.07 -21.07 10.84
CA TYR A 326 -21.47 -19.68 10.64
C TYR A 326 -21.99 -19.40 9.23
N ALA A 327 -22.09 -20.39 8.36
CA ALA A 327 -22.50 -20.21 6.98
C ALA A 327 -24.01 -19.93 6.85
N ASN A 328 -24.39 -19.08 5.89
CA ASN A 328 -25.79 -18.76 5.63
C ASN A 328 -26.49 -19.80 4.74
N PHE A 329 -25.71 -20.55 3.97
CA PHE A 329 -26.20 -21.58 3.05
C PHE A 329 -25.15 -22.68 2.84
N GLU A 330 -25.57 -23.85 2.43
CA GLU A 330 -24.66 -24.92 2.02
C GLU A 330 -24.08 -24.66 0.63
N GLY A 331 -22.81 -24.94 0.47
CA GLY A 331 -22.10 -24.78 -0.80
C GLY A 331 -21.15 -25.94 -1.09
N PRO A 332 -20.64 -26.06 -2.30
CA PRO A 332 -19.79 -27.18 -2.72
C PRO A 332 -18.35 -27.09 -2.20
N TRP A 333 -18.09 -26.28 -1.19
CA TRP A 333 -16.75 -26.04 -0.64
C TRP A 333 -16.48 -26.96 0.53
N THR A 334 -15.24 -27.43 0.64
CA THR A 334 -14.76 -28.33 1.69
C THR A 334 -13.60 -27.71 2.48
N HIS A 335 -13.39 -26.40 2.35
CA HIS A 335 -12.33 -25.66 3.00
C HIS A 335 -12.78 -24.27 3.41
N VAL A 336 -12.09 -23.68 4.38
CA VAL A 336 -12.33 -22.32 4.87
C VAL A 336 -12.08 -21.33 3.74
N LEU A 337 -13.08 -20.46 3.50
CA LEU A 337 -12.98 -19.40 2.49
C LEU A 337 -12.44 -18.12 3.10
N SER A 338 -11.51 -17.48 2.40
CA SER A 338 -11.05 -16.14 2.76
C SER A 338 -12.13 -15.10 2.47
N PRO A 339 -12.35 -14.09 3.33
CA PRO A 339 -13.39 -13.08 3.11
C PRO A 339 -13.15 -12.24 1.86
N HIS A 340 -11.90 -12.14 1.37
CA HIS A 340 -11.56 -11.28 0.23
C HIS A 340 -12.22 -9.90 0.31
N SER A 341 -12.25 -9.33 1.49
CA SER A 341 -12.75 -7.99 1.80
C SER A 341 -12.12 -7.51 3.10
N MET A 342 -11.45 -6.36 3.07
CA MET A 342 -10.85 -5.80 4.28
C MET A 342 -11.89 -5.45 5.35
N TYR A 343 -13.12 -5.13 4.93
CA TYR A 343 -14.20 -4.79 5.84
C TYR A 343 -14.70 -6.02 6.60
N PHE A 344 -15.03 -7.10 5.88
CA PHE A 344 -15.45 -8.35 6.50
C PHE A 344 -14.29 -9.06 7.22
N GLN A 345 -13.04 -8.87 6.74
CA GLN A 345 -11.85 -9.32 7.46
C GLN A 345 -11.77 -8.69 8.85
N LEU A 346 -11.87 -7.36 8.94
CA LEU A 346 -11.83 -6.64 10.22
C LEU A 346 -13.03 -7.00 11.10
N LEU A 347 -14.20 -7.09 10.49
CA LEU A 347 -15.44 -7.39 11.17
C LEU A 347 -15.41 -8.77 11.83
N GLY A 348 -15.07 -9.82 11.10
CA GLY A 348 -14.97 -11.17 11.63
C GLY A 348 -13.85 -11.34 12.66
N GLN A 349 -12.71 -10.66 12.45
CA GLN A 349 -11.56 -10.76 13.35
C GLN A 349 -11.68 -9.91 14.60
N HIS A 350 -12.25 -8.71 14.53
CA HIS A 350 -12.20 -7.70 15.59
C HIS A 350 -13.55 -7.06 15.93
N GLY A 351 -14.64 -7.59 15.38
CA GLY A 351 -15.99 -7.09 15.61
C GLY A 351 -16.22 -5.67 15.06
N PHE A 352 -17.36 -5.10 15.42
CA PHE A 352 -17.72 -3.74 15.00
C PHE A 352 -16.82 -2.67 15.61
N VAL A 353 -16.30 -2.89 16.82
CA VAL A 353 -15.37 -1.96 17.47
C VAL A 353 -14.06 -1.89 16.70
N GLY A 354 -13.49 -3.04 16.29
CA GLY A 354 -12.25 -3.06 15.51
C GLY A 354 -12.40 -2.39 14.14
N LEU A 355 -13.52 -2.65 13.46
CA LEU A 355 -13.84 -1.97 12.20
C LEU A 355 -14.00 -0.46 12.43
N GLY A 356 -14.67 -0.04 13.51
CA GLY A 356 -14.85 1.38 13.86
C GLY A 356 -13.52 2.10 14.16
N VAL A 357 -12.65 1.47 14.96
CA VAL A 357 -11.30 2.02 15.25
C VAL A 357 -10.48 2.18 13.97
N TYR A 358 -10.52 1.19 13.10
CA TYR A 358 -9.82 1.25 11.82
C TYR A 358 -10.38 2.34 10.89
N ALA A 359 -11.70 2.46 10.81
CA ALA A 359 -12.37 3.49 10.02
C ALA A 359 -12.04 4.91 10.54
N LEU A 360 -11.99 5.10 11.86
CA LEU A 360 -11.57 6.36 12.48
C LEU A 360 -10.10 6.68 12.17
N LEU A 361 -9.21 5.69 12.20
CA LEU A 361 -7.80 5.87 11.85
C LEU A 361 -7.64 6.36 10.40
N ILE A 362 -8.31 5.70 9.45
CA ILE A 362 -8.30 6.14 8.04
C ILE A 362 -8.97 7.52 7.90
N GLY A 363 -10.11 7.74 8.54
CA GLY A 363 -10.84 9.01 8.49
C GLY A 363 -10.01 10.18 9.00
N PHE A 364 -9.35 10.04 10.15
CA PHE A 364 -8.46 11.09 10.67
C PHE A 364 -7.27 11.35 9.75
N THR A 365 -6.70 10.30 9.17
CA THR A 365 -5.61 10.43 8.19
C THR A 365 -6.06 11.22 6.96
N LEU A 366 -7.24 10.92 6.40
CA LEU A 366 -7.80 11.65 5.26
C LEU A 366 -8.10 13.12 5.60
N LEU A 367 -8.61 13.40 6.81
CA LEU A 367 -8.83 14.77 7.27
C LEU A 367 -7.50 15.55 7.39
N THR A 368 -6.46 14.91 7.92
CA THR A 368 -5.12 15.51 8.03
C THR A 368 -4.52 15.77 6.65
N LEU A 369 -4.58 14.82 5.73
CA LEU A 369 -4.12 15.01 4.36
C LEU A 369 -4.86 16.14 3.63
N ASN A 370 -6.19 16.22 3.80
CA ASN A 370 -6.98 17.30 3.22
C ASN A 370 -6.61 18.67 3.80
N ARG A 371 -6.29 18.75 5.10
CA ARG A 371 -5.77 19.95 5.73
C ARG A 371 -4.40 20.33 5.14
N ILE A 372 -3.45 19.40 5.08
CA ILE A 372 -2.14 19.63 4.46
C ILE A 372 -2.31 20.14 3.02
N ARG A 373 -3.15 19.49 2.22
CA ARG A 373 -3.43 19.89 0.84
C ARG A 373 -3.90 21.34 0.73
N ARG A 374 -4.81 21.77 1.60
CA ARG A 374 -5.38 23.13 1.58
C ARG A 374 -4.37 24.19 2.04
N GLU A 375 -3.67 23.92 3.13
CA GLU A 375 -2.73 24.86 3.73
C GLU A 375 -1.45 24.99 2.91
N ALA A 376 -0.85 23.87 2.47
CA ALA A 376 0.38 23.88 1.67
C ALA A 376 0.20 24.58 0.31
N ARG A 377 -1.02 24.56 -0.26
CA ARG A 377 -1.34 25.26 -1.51
C ARG A 377 -1.21 26.79 -1.40
N ARG A 378 -1.36 27.32 -0.18
CA ARG A 378 -1.30 28.75 0.12
C ARG A 378 0.11 29.24 0.48
N ARG A 379 1.06 28.30 0.69
CA ARG A 379 2.43 28.62 1.13
C ARG A 379 3.40 28.44 -0.04
N THR A 380 4.20 29.49 -0.29
CA THR A 380 5.27 29.44 -1.29
C THR A 380 6.29 28.36 -0.91
N GLY A 381 6.74 27.55 -1.88
CA GLY A 381 7.71 26.48 -1.64
C GLY A 381 7.11 25.18 -1.09
N GLN A 382 5.84 25.15 -0.63
CA GLN A 382 5.22 23.95 -0.02
C GLN A 382 4.23 23.23 -0.96
N ILE A 383 4.19 23.58 -2.23
CA ILE A 383 3.25 22.99 -3.22
C ILE A 383 3.44 21.47 -3.35
N TRP A 384 4.65 20.98 -3.19
CA TRP A 384 4.95 19.54 -3.23
C TRP A 384 4.20 18.76 -2.15
N LEU A 385 4.09 19.31 -0.91
CA LEU A 385 3.28 18.71 0.15
C LEU A 385 1.80 18.60 -0.23
N SER A 386 1.25 19.65 -0.87
CA SER A 386 -0.13 19.63 -1.37
C SER A 386 -0.38 18.53 -2.40
N GLU A 387 0.57 18.35 -3.34
CA GLU A 387 0.46 17.35 -4.40
C GLU A 387 0.58 15.92 -3.85
N TYR A 388 1.52 15.67 -2.95
CA TYR A 388 1.65 14.35 -2.32
C TYR A 388 0.50 14.04 -1.36
N ALA A 389 0.01 15.03 -0.60
CA ALA A 389 -1.19 14.84 0.23
C ALA A 389 -2.40 14.45 -0.62
N TRP A 390 -2.61 15.13 -1.76
CA TRP A 390 -3.65 14.75 -2.71
C TRP A 390 -3.42 13.33 -3.25
N ALA A 391 -2.21 12.99 -3.65
CA ALA A 391 -1.88 11.69 -4.21
C ALA A 391 -2.14 10.54 -3.20
N ILE A 392 -1.77 10.73 -1.94
CA ILE A 392 -2.03 9.74 -0.87
C ILE A 392 -3.54 9.60 -0.62
N MET A 393 -4.29 10.72 -0.61
CA MET A 393 -5.76 10.66 -0.49
C MET A 393 -6.40 9.85 -1.61
N VAL A 394 -5.98 10.07 -2.86
CA VAL A 394 -6.49 9.31 -4.02
C VAL A 394 -6.08 7.83 -3.92
N GLY A 395 -4.86 7.54 -3.44
CA GLY A 395 -4.42 6.18 -3.13
C GLY A 395 -5.31 5.49 -2.07
N PHE A 396 -5.73 6.21 -1.02
CA PHE A 396 -6.71 5.70 -0.05
C PHE A 396 -8.09 5.46 -0.66
N TRP A 397 -8.57 6.32 -1.57
CA TRP A 397 -9.82 6.05 -2.29
C TRP A 397 -9.73 4.76 -3.11
N GLY A 398 -8.60 4.55 -3.79
CA GLY A 398 -8.34 3.28 -4.47
C GLY A 398 -8.37 2.07 -3.53
N LEU A 399 -7.75 2.20 -2.33
CA LEU A 399 -7.80 1.17 -1.29
C LEU A 399 -9.23 0.90 -0.81
N LEU A 400 -10.02 1.94 -0.50
CA LEU A 400 -11.37 1.79 0.03
C LEU A 400 -12.28 1.04 -0.96
N VAL A 401 -12.13 1.29 -2.26
CA VAL A 401 -12.93 0.61 -3.29
C VAL A 401 -12.40 -0.80 -3.57
N ALA A 402 -11.12 -0.95 -3.92
CA ALA A 402 -10.57 -2.26 -4.27
C ALA A 402 -10.42 -3.18 -3.05
N GLY A 403 -10.20 -2.63 -1.85
CA GLY A 403 -10.13 -3.36 -0.59
C GLY A 403 -11.46 -3.98 -0.15
N ALA A 404 -12.59 -3.55 -0.74
CA ALA A 404 -13.87 -4.25 -0.56
C ALA A 404 -13.83 -5.69 -1.10
N PHE A 405 -12.86 -6.00 -1.97
CA PHE A 405 -12.71 -7.29 -2.62
C PHE A 405 -11.38 -7.99 -2.28
N LEU A 406 -10.69 -7.57 -1.19
CA LEU A 406 -9.36 -8.07 -0.79
C LEU A 406 -9.14 -8.04 0.72
N ASP A 407 -8.40 -9.01 1.24
CA ASP A 407 -7.97 -9.12 2.64
C ASP A 407 -6.71 -8.28 2.89
N VAL A 408 -6.83 -6.97 2.84
CA VAL A 408 -5.68 -6.03 2.85
C VAL A 408 -5.64 -5.09 4.05
N ALA A 409 -6.42 -5.36 5.10
CA ALA A 409 -6.50 -4.49 6.27
C ALA A 409 -5.13 -4.21 6.95
N TYR A 410 -4.17 -5.13 6.82
CA TYR A 410 -2.85 -5.02 7.45
C TYR A 410 -1.71 -4.79 6.44
N PHE A 411 -2.03 -4.26 5.26
CA PHE A 411 -1.03 -3.97 4.24
C PHE A 411 -0.11 -2.82 4.64
N ASN A 412 1.20 -3.04 4.57
CA ASN A 412 2.24 -2.09 5.01
C ASN A 412 2.08 -0.68 4.40
N LEU A 413 1.60 -0.57 3.17
CA LEU A 413 1.45 0.71 2.48
C LEU A 413 0.40 1.60 3.14
N ILE A 414 -0.63 1.03 3.77
CA ILE A 414 -1.65 1.78 4.52
C ILE A 414 -0.99 2.54 5.67
N PHE A 415 -0.17 1.84 6.43
CA PHE A 415 0.55 2.42 7.58
C PHE A 415 1.67 3.37 7.15
N ALA A 416 2.31 3.11 6.00
CA ALA A 416 3.24 4.06 5.37
C ALA A 416 2.54 5.39 5.04
N PHE A 417 1.33 5.34 4.49
CA PHE A 417 0.54 6.53 4.17
C PHE A 417 0.11 7.31 5.43
N ILE A 418 -0.24 6.60 6.51
CA ILE A 418 -0.53 7.22 7.80
C ILE A 418 0.71 7.93 8.34
N ALA A 419 1.88 7.26 8.34
CA ALA A 419 3.14 7.88 8.76
C ALA A 419 3.48 9.11 7.92
N LEU A 420 3.31 9.03 6.58
CA LEU A 420 3.51 10.16 5.66
C LEU A 420 2.59 11.34 6.00
N ALA A 421 1.32 11.11 6.32
CA ALA A 421 0.40 12.17 6.72
C ALA A 421 0.89 12.89 8.00
N ILE A 422 1.39 12.14 8.99
CA ILE A 422 1.91 12.69 10.25
C ILE A 422 3.16 13.54 10.00
N ILE A 423 4.14 13.01 9.26
CA ILE A 423 5.40 13.71 9.00
C ILE A 423 5.24 14.91 8.08
N MET A 424 4.38 14.81 7.05
CA MET A 424 4.07 15.92 6.14
C MET A 424 3.33 17.07 6.87
N ARG A 425 2.44 16.74 7.81
CA ARG A 425 1.79 17.73 8.66
C ARG A 425 2.80 18.48 9.51
N ARG A 426 3.71 17.75 10.17
CA ARG A 426 4.77 18.34 10.99
C ARG A 426 5.68 19.25 10.16
N GLU A 427 6.11 18.81 8.97
CA GLU A 427 6.92 19.61 8.05
C GLU A 427 6.21 20.92 7.67
N LEU A 428 4.90 20.86 7.40
CA LEU A 428 4.11 22.03 7.09
C LEU A 428 3.98 23.00 8.27
N GLU A 429 3.84 22.48 9.50
CA GLU A 429 3.72 23.29 10.72
C GLU A 429 5.06 23.96 11.12
N GLU A 430 6.20 23.31 10.81
CA GLU A 430 7.55 23.83 11.07
C GLU A 430 8.06 24.77 9.95
N ALA A 431 7.44 24.74 8.77
CA ALA A 431 7.78 25.67 7.69
C ALA A 431 7.42 27.12 8.07
N PRO A 432 8.26 28.12 7.70
CA PRO A 432 7.94 29.53 7.96
C PRO A 432 6.54 29.88 7.46
N SER A 433 5.79 30.61 8.29
CA SER A 433 4.50 31.18 7.85
C SER A 433 4.77 32.19 6.73
N PRO A 434 3.90 32.28 5.72
CA PRO A 434 3.96 33.44 4.82
C PRO A 434 3.62 34.69 5.64
N ASP A 435 4.58 35.62 5.75
CA ASP A 435 4.32 36.98 6.22
C ASP A 435 3.41 37.71 5.23
#